data_43e6fd9c643a7cfbdf0ae6a58546eb26
#
_entry.id   43e6fd9c643a7cfbdf0ae6a58546eb26
#
_cell.length_a   1.000
_cell.length_b   1.000
_cell.length_c   1.000
_cell.angle_alpha   90.00
_cell.angle_beta   90.00
_cell.angle_gamma   90.00
#
_symmetry.space_group_name_H-M   'P 1'
#
loop_
_entity.id
_entity.type
_entity.pdbx_description
1 polymer ?
#
loop_
_entity_poly.entity_id
_entity_poly.type
_entity_poly.pdbx_seq_one_letter_code
_entity_poly.pdbx_strand_id
1 'polypeptide(L)'
;MTTPMRFLVAALLACAGGATLRATDFLTEGVDNARTGWVKDEKIFSTANVGGTQLLWKIKLDSKSRAMHNLFGPLIAEHAATPQGRREIAVIAGINDDVFGIDVAQGQQLWHRHWDGGPENPPPANNTLCPAGQTAVPTMAETSPGKYTVYAVSWDGRLRQIDAATGEDVAPPEKFVPGGGKPYALNLFQGVIYTATAQGCGGLTNAFYSYDLKTKLASAFIPAGGGLWGRRGASVAPDGTVYLGTGDGQFDPENRRLGNAIVGVKIDENKQLQLADFFAAPNANWLWHRDLDVNTTPVLFDYRNRKFLVGTSKACRLWLLDRDALGGEDHRTTLFTTPLICNDAQAFDWRGIWGALSAWQDPSGTQWVLAPFWGPVSREFKAPTEYGRPARGGVAAFKVQQKGNGWELAPAWLSRDMDLAEETVIAGGVVFAYAGGEDATQVVPDVAWNEPGGPVYGGGLNSGPARRIPGSRRAVLYALDGQTGKELWSSGTQIESWNHFSGLTVANGRAYIATFDGTLYCFGVKK
;
A
#
# COMPACT_ATOMS: atom_id res chain seq x y z
N MET A 1 30.59 9.15 80.00
CA MET A 1 30.25 10.08 78.89
C MET A 1 29.97 9.23 77.66
N THR A 2 28.71 8.92 77.36
CA THR A 2 28.27 8.08 76.29
C THR A 2 27.47 8.93 75.28
N THR A 3 28.00 9.01 74.04
CA THR A 3 27.39 9.77 72.94
C THR A 3 26.41 8.84 72.16
N PRO A 4 25.19 9.25 71.87
CA PRO A 4 24.26 8.42 71.08
C PRO A 4 24.48 8.62 69.58
N MET A 5 24.59 7.48 68.89
CA MET A 5 24.68 7.34 67.42
C MET A 5 23.28 7.52 66.80
N ARG A 6 23.08 8.56 66.01
CA ARG A 6 21.86 8.82 65.25
C ARG A 6 21.89 7.98 63.94
N PHE A 7 20.95 7.05 63.79
CA PHE A 7 20.70 6.38 62.53
C PHE A 7 19.87 7.29 61.62
N LEU A 8 20.43 7.62 60.46
CA LEU A 8 19.71 8.24 59.34
C LEU A 8 19.07 7.14 58.52
N VAL A 9 17.74 7.05 58.50
CA VAL A 9 16.99 6.21 57.61
C VAL A 9 16.80 6.98 56.30
N ALA A 10 17.51 6.59 55.23
CA ALA A 10 17.29 7.09 53.90
C ALA A 10 16.12 6.33 53.26
N ALA A 11 15.00 7.01 53.09
CA ALA A 11 13.87 6.50 52.31
C ALA A 11 14.21 6.57 50.81
N LEU A 12 14.45 5.41 50.20
CA LEU A 12 14.50 5.28 48.74
C LEU A 12 13.07 5.39 48.20
N LEU A 13 12.73 6.52 47.59
CA LEU A 13 11.59 6.63 46.69
C LEU A 13 11.93 5.88 45.40
N ALA A 14 11.39 4.69 45.25
CA ALA A 14 11.35 3.99 43.97
C ALA A 14 10.37 4.73 43.04
N CYS A 15 10.88 5.59 42.16
CA CYS A 15 10.11 6.03 40.99
C CYS A 15 9.84 4.82 40.09
N ALA A 16 8.68 4.20 40.26
CA ALA A 16 8.13 3.30 39.28
C ALA A 16 7.85 4.16 38.03
N GLY A 17 8.82 4.26 37.13
CA GLY A 17 8.62 4.76 35.79
C GLY A 17 7.67 3.79 35.08
N GLY A 18 6.38 4.09 35.10
CA GLY A 18 5.43 3.43 34.23
C GLY A 18 5.93 3.61 32.80
N ALA A 19 6.38 2.53 32.18
CA ALA A 19 6.57 2.48 30.75
C ALA A 19 5.21 2.82 30.14
N THR A 20 5.01 4.05 29.72
CA THR A 20 3.89 4.41 28.88
C THR A 20 4.01 3.53 27.64
N LEU A 21 3.11 2.56 27.50
CA LEU A 21 2.93 1.82 26.26
C LEU A 21 2.74 2.89 25.17
N ARG A 22 3.79 3.14 24.39
CA ARG A 22 3.64 3.98 23.21
C ARG A 22 2.77 3.18 22.25
N ALA A 23 1.64 3.71 21.91
CA ALA A 23 0.84 3.24 20.82
C ALA A 23 1.55 3.60 19.49
N THR A 24 1.08 3.13 18.38
CA THR A 24 1.82 3.16 17.11
C THR A 24 1.16 4.10 16.14
N ASP A 25 1.90 5.09 15.66
CA ASP A 25 1.54 5.90 14.51
C ASP A 25 1.44 5.05 13.23
N PHE A 26 0.50 5.42 12.33
CA PHE A 26 0.42 4.88 10.97
C PHE A 26 0.56 6.07 10.00
N LEU A 27 1.79 6.42 9.65
CA LEU A 27 2.11 7.71 9.03
C LEU A 27 2.23 7.66 7.50
N THR A 28 2.22 6.49 6.92
CA THR A 28 2.34 6.28 5.46
C THR A 28 1.60 5.03 5.04
N GLU A 29 1.16 4.99 3.81
CA GLU A 29 0.54 3.80 3.22
C GLU A 29 1.45 2.58 3.37
N GLY A 30 0.87 1.40 3.67
CA GLY A 30 1.66 0.17 3.87
C GLY A 30 2.56 0.17 5.10
N VAL A 31 2.26 0.99 6.12
CA VAL A 31 2.88 1.08 7.46
C VAL A 31 4.22 1.80 7.46
N ASP A 32 5.13 1.45 6.56
CA ASP A 32 6.50 1.97 6.51
C ASP A 32 6.97 2.21 5.06
N ASN A 33 8.12 2.85 4.92
CA ASN A 33 8.70 3.13 3.61
C ASN A 33 9.15 1.88 2.83
N ALA A 34 9.40 0.76 3.49
CA ALA A 34 9.68 -0.52 2.85
C ALA A 34 8.41 -1.23 2.37
N ARG A 35 7.24 -0.65 2.70
CA ARG A 35 5.89 -1.14 2.36
C ARG A 35 5.61 -2.53 2.90
N THR A 36 6.12 -2.81 4.09
CA THR A 36 6.01 -4.14 4.70
C THR A 36 4.58 -4.52 5.07
N GLY A 37 3.69 -3.55 5.30
CA GLY A 37 2.37 -3.82 5.84
C GLY A 37 2.41 -4.38 7.27
N TRP A 38 3.52 -4.24 7.98
CA TRP A 38 3.72 -4.82 9.30
C TRP A 38 3.79 -3.76 10.40
N VAL A 39 2.75 -3.72 11.24
CA VAL A 39 2.69 -2.88 12.44
C VAL A 39 3.44 -3.61 13.56
N LYS A 40 4.76 -3.39 13.64
CA LYS A 40 5.68 -4.11 14.55
C LYS A 40 5.35 -3.90 16.03
N ASP A 41 4.89 -2.71 16.36
CA ASP A 41 4.66 -2.28 17.75
C ASP A 41 3.20 -2.38 18.19
N GLU A 42 2.34 -3.09 17.45
CA GLU A 42 0.96 -3.36 17.87
C GLU A 42 0.93 -4.13 19.20
N LYS A 43 0.22 -3.60 20.19
CA LYS A 43 0.15 -4.15 21.55
C LYS A 43 -1.25 -4.61 21.95
N ILE A 44 -2.27 -4.23 21.21
CA ILE A 44 -3.68 -4.45 21.59
C ILE A 44 -4.25 -5.65 20.86
N PHE A 45 -4.10 -5.72 19.52
CA PHE A 45 -4.50 -6.90 18.78
C PHE A 45 -3.56 -8.09 19.03
N SER A 46 -4.14 -9.26 19.09
CA SER A 46 -3.43 -10.54 19.11
C SER A 46 -4.32 -11.63 18.52
N THR A 47 -3.75 -12.79 18.18
CA THR A 47 -4.51 -13.95 17.72
C THR A 47 -5.49 -14.47 18.80
N ALA A 48 -5.22 -14.19 20.08
CA ALA A 48 -6.08 -14.62 21.18
C ALA A 48 -7.33 -13.73 21.35
N ASN A 49 -7.27 -12.44 21.00
CA ASN A 49 -8.36 -11.51 21.28
C ASN A 49 -9.08 -10.97 20.05
N VAL A 50 -8.51 -11.08 18.85
CA VAL A 50 -9.08 -10.51 17.62
C VAL A 50 -10.47 -11.07 17.29
N GLY A 51 -10.80 -12.27 17.76
CA GLY A 51 -12.16 -12.84 17.65
C GLY A 51 -13.24 -12.01 18.33
N GLY A 52 -12.89 -11.14 19.28
CA GLY A 52 -13.78 -10.18 19.94
C GLY A 52 -13.93 -8.82 19.22
N THR A 53 -13.39 -8.68 18.02
CA THR A 53 -13.49 -7.46 17.22
C THR A 53 -14.95 -7.14 16.86
N GLN A 54 -15.33 -5.86 16.94
CA GLN A 54 -16.67 -5.37 16.59
C GLN A 54 -16.57 -4.01 15.92
N LEU A 55 -17.63 -3.60 15.25
CA LEU A 55 -17.76 -2.23 14.74
C LEU A 55 -17.82 -1.27 15.93
N LEU A 56 -16.83 -0.39 16.06
CA LEU A 56 -16.80 0.65 17.10
C LEU A 56 -17.60 1.86 16.67
N TRP A 57 -17.40 2.30 15.43
CA TRP A 57 -18.13 3.40 14.81
C TRP A 57 -17.99 3.35 13.28
N LYS A 58 -18.89 4.05 12.61
CA LYS A 58 -18.78 4.40 11.19
C LYS A 58 -19.17 5.86 11.01
N ILE A 59 -18.53 6.51 10.05
CA ILE A 59 -18.84 7.90 9.69
C ILE A 59 -18.97 8.04 8.18
N LYS A 60 -20.02 8.71 7.75
CA LYS A 60 -20.21 9.12 6.36
C LYS A 60 -19.58 10.48 6.16
N LEU A 61 -18.58 10.57 5.28
CA LEU A 61 -17.92 11.82 4.93
C LEU A 61 -18.56 12.43 3.68
N ASP A 62 -18.58 13.76 3.60
CA ASP A 62 -19.07 14.47 2.41
C ASP A 62 -17.98 14.46 1.34
N SER A 63 -17.76 13.29 0.74
CA SER A 63 -16.83 13.04 -0.33
C SER A 63 -17.56 12.49 -1.55
N LYS A 64 -17.26 13.05 -2.72
CA LYS A 64 -17.85 12.63 -4.00
C LYS A 64 -16.95 11.64 -4.71
N SER A 65 -17.51 10.49 -5.08
CA SER A 65 -16.80 9.50 -5.88
C SER A 65 -16.50 10.00 -7.30
N ARG A 66 -15.35 9.57 -7.86
CA ARG A 66 -15.01 9.77 -9.27
C ARG A 66 -14.59 8.43 -9.85
N ALA A 67 -15.20 8.03 -10.96
CA ALA A 67 -15.06 6.69 -11.53
C ALA A 67 -15.31 5.60 -10.45
N MET A 68 -14.33 4.77 -10.15
CA MET A 68 -14.44 3.71 -9.13
C MET A 68 -13.89 4.15 -7.76
N HIS A 69 -13.35 5.36 -7.63
CA HIS A 69 -12.64 5.82 -6.44
C HIS A 69 -13.49 6.76 -5.57
N ASN A 70 -13.21 6.77 -4.27
CA ASN A 70 -13.73 7.76 -3.34
C ASN A 70 -12.68 8.06 -2.26
N LEU A 71 -12.78 7.47 -1.08
CA LEU A 71 -11.85 7.65 0.03
C LEU A 71 -10.70 6.64 -0.03
N PHE A 72 -9.55 7.00 0.55
CA PHE A 72 -8.38 6.13 0.73
C PHE A 72 -8.26 5.65 2.18
N GLY A 73 -7.25 4.82 2.49
CA GLY A 73 -6.97 4.41 3.87
C GLY A 73 -6.50 5.60 4.72
N PRO A 74 -6.99 5.74 5.95
CA PRO A 74 -6.56 6.84 6.80
C PRO A 74 -5.14 6.65 7.32
N LEU A 75 -4.42 7.75 7.52
CA LEU A 75 -3.21 7.81 8.35
C LEU A 75 -3.62 8.06 9.80
N ILE A 76 -2.86 7.54 10.77
CA ILE A 76 -3.15 7.70 12.18
C ILE A 76 -2.01 8.44 12.87
N ALA A 77 -2.31 9.60 13.45
CA ALA A 77 -1.46 10.32 14.39
C ALA A 77 -1.95 10.02 15.81
N GLU A 78 -1.16 9.29 16.58
CA GLU A 78 -1.60 8.79 17.88
C GLU A 78 -1.70 9.89 18.95
N HIS A 79 -0.77 10.84 18.94
CA HIS A 79 -0.61 11.83 20.00
C HIS A 79 -0.70 13.27 19.52
N ALA A 80 -1.58 13.56 18.55
CA ALA A 80 -1.72 14.91 18.02
C ALA A 80 -2.13 15.90 19.14
N ALA A 81 -1.35 16.97 19.28
CA ALA A 81 -1.65 18.04 20.22
C ALA A 81 -2.79 18.91 19.68
N THR A 82 -3.92 18.89 20.35
CA THR A 82 -5.07 19.74 20.05
C THR A 82 -5.33 20.74 21.15
N PRO A 83 -6.12 21.80 20.94
CA PRO A 83 -6.52 22.72 22.01
C PRO A 83 -7.22 22.05 23.21
N GLN A 84 -7.78 20.84 22.99
CA GLN A 84 -8.46 20.05 24.01
C GLN A 84 -7.57 18.96 24.61
N GLY A 85 -6.27 19.00 24.39
CA GLY A 85 -5.29 18.00 24.83
C GLY A 85 -4.84 17.07 23.72
N ARG A 86 -4.10 16.02 24.07
CA ARG A 86 -3.61 15.02 23.08
C ARG A 86 -4.73 14.11 22.65
N ARG A 87 -4.83 13.87 21.34
CA ARG A 87 -5.83 12.99 20.72
C ARG A 87 -5.21 12.10 19.65
N GLU A 88 -5.81 10.95 19.45
CA GLU A 88 -5.57 10.11 18.28
C GLU A 88 -6.43 10.64 17.13
N ILE A 89 -5.81 11.02 16.02
CA ILE A 89 -6.46 11.60 14.86
C ILE A 89 -6.23 10.71 13.63
N ALA A 90 -7.31 10.35 12.95
CA ALA A 90 -7.25 9.75 11.62
C ALA A 90 -7.35 10.85 10.56
N VAL A 91 -6.40 10.88 9.63
CA VAL A 91 -6.43 11.78 8.47
C VAL A 91 -6.71 10.97 7.22
N ILE A 92 -7.79 11.28 6.51
CA ILE A 92 -8.22 10.54 5.33
C ILE A 92 -8.39 11.47 4.14
N ALA A 93 -7.83 11.07 2.99
CA ALA A 93 -7.99 11.79 1.73
C ALA A 93 -9.05 11.15 0.85
N GLY A 94 -9.69 11.96 0.03
CA GLY A 94 -10.67 11.56 -0.98
C GLY A 94 -10.23 11.97 -2.39
N ILE A 95 -10.78 11.26 -3.37
CA ILE A 95 -10.48 11.45 -4.81
C ILE A 95 -10.80 12.86 -5.32
N ASN A 96 -11.72 13.57 -4.67
CA ASN A 96 -12.21 14.87 -5.11
C ASN A 96 -11.50 16.05 -4.43
N ASP A 97 -10.18 15.94 -4.19
CA ASP A 97 -9.36 16.94 -3.48
C ASP A 97 -9.86 17.28 -2.06
N ASP A 98 -10.47 16.30 -1.41
CA ASP A 98 -10.93 16.40 -0.04
C ASP A 98 -9.92 15.74 0.92
N VAL A 99 -9.74 16.33 2.10
CA VAL A 99 -9.02 15.72 3.23
C VAL A 99 -9.78 16.00 4.51
N PHE A 100 -9.93 14.97 5.34
CA PHE A 100 -10.69 15.04 6.58
C PHE A 100 -9.81 14.63 7.77
N GLY A 101 -10.00 15.30 8.90
CA GLY A 101 -9.48 14.88 10.20
C GLY A 101 -10.60 14.35 11.08
N ILE A 102 -10.39 13.16 11.66
CA ILE A 102 -11.38 12.43 12.45
C ILE A 102 -10.82 12.15 13.84
N ASP A 103 -11.57 12.48 14.89
CA ASP A 103 -11.29 12.03 16.25
C ASP A 103 -11.53 10.52 16.33
N VAL A 104 -10.48 9.75 16.52
CA VAL A 104 -10.54 8.28 16.51
C VAL A 104 -11.36 7.72 17.68
N ALA A 105 -11.31 8.39 18.84
CA ALA A 105 -12.03 7.91 20.04
C ALA A 105 -13.55 8.03 19.87
N GLN A 106 -14.00 9.07 19.17
CA GLN A 106 -15.43 9.40 19.01
C GLN A 106 -15.98 9.05 17.63
N GLY A 107 -15.15 8.84 16.62
CA GLY A 107 -15.58 8.67 15.23
C GLY A 107 -16.24 9.94 14.67
N GLN A 108 -15.76 11.12 15.09
CA GLN A 108 -16.33 12.41 14.70
C GLN A 108 -15.36 13.21 13.85
N GLN A 109 -15.88 13.86 12.80
CA GLN A 109 -15.08 14.77 11.98
C GLN A 109 -14.70 16.01 12.80
N LEU A 110 -13.40 16.30 12.85
CA LEU A 110 -12.85 17.49 13.48
C LEU A 110 -12.74 18.64 12.48
N TRP A 111 -12.28 18.36 11.28
CA TRP A 111 -12.11 19.33 10.22
C TRP A 111 -12.25 18.67 8.83
N HIS A 112 -12.47 19.52 7.81
CA HIS A 112 -12.53 19.17 6.39
C HIS A 112 -11.81 20.24 5.59
N ARG A 113 -10.96 19.82 4.67
CA ARG A 113 -10.32 20.70 3.67
C ARG A 113 -10.70 20.21 2.29
N HIS A 114 -11.05 21.14 1.45
CA HIS A 114 -11.24 20.95 0.01
C HIS A 114 -10.35 21.91 -0.75
N TRP A 115 -9.73 21.44 -1.83
CA TRP A 115 -8.90 22.29 -2.69
C TRP A 115 -9.53 22.41 -4.07
N ASP A 116 -9.85 23.63 -4.47
CA ASP A 116 -10.38 23.95 -5.80
C ASP A 116 -9.29 23.97 -6.88
N GLY A 117 -8.30 23.09 -6.79
CA GLY A 117 -7.12 23.06 -7.64
C GLY A 117 -7.30 22.33 -8.97
N GLY A 118 -8.44 21.69 -9.18
CA GLY A 118 -8.73 20.98 -10.43
C GLY A 118 -8.95 21.91 -11.62
N PRO A 119 -8.84 21.42 -12.86
CA PRO A 119 -9.22 22.21 -14.03
C PRO A 119 -10.71 22.59 -13.96
N GLU A 120 -11.06 23.78 -14.43
CA GLU A 120 -12.47 24.27 -14.46
C GLU A 120 -13.43 23.28 -15.12
N ASN A 121 -12.95 22.53 -16.12
CA ASN A 121 -13.69 21.48 -16.80
C ASN A 121 -12.93 20.16 -16.68
N PRO A 122 -13.05 19.44 -15.55
CA PRO A 122 -12.41 18.13 -15.40
C PRO A 122 -12.91 17.16 -16.47
N PRO A 123 -12.02 16.32 -17.04
CA PRO A 123 -12.47 15.27 -17.95
C PRO A 123 -13.52 14.39 -17.27
N PRO A 124 -14.48 13.83 -18.02
CA PRO A 124 -15.51 12.98 -17.44
C PRO A 124 -14.90 11.87 -16.60
N ALA A 125 -15.39 11.72 -15.37
CA ALA A 125 -14.96 10.67 -14.44
C ALA A 125 -15.52 9.28 -14.82
N ASN A 126 -15.46 8.93 -16.09
CA ASN A 126 -15.94 7.67 -16.65
C ASN A 126 -14.81 6.66 -16.94
N ASN A 127 -13.57 7.06 -16.72
CA ASN A 127 -12.41 6.23 -16.93
C ASN A 127 -11.85 5.72 -15.59
N THR A 128 -11.91 4.43 -15.37
CA THR A 128 -11.39 3.77 -14.15
C THR A 128 -9.88 3.98 -13.97
N LEU A 129 -9.12 4.05 -15.07
CA LEU A 129 -7.67 4.21 -15.04
C LEU A 129 -7.26 5.66 -14.73
N CYS A 130 -8.02 6.64 -15.27
CA CYS A 130 -7.77 8.07 -15.03
C CYS A 130 -9.01 8.70 -14.40
N PRO A 131 -9.18 8.61 -13.08
CA PRO A 131 -10.40 9.08 -12.40
C PRO A 131 -10.53 10.60 -12.35
N ALA A 132 -9.51 11.34 -12.75
CA ALA A 132 -9.49 12.80 -12.78
C ALA A 132 -9.74 13.43 -11.41
N GLY A 133 -8.80 13.26 -10.50
CA GLY A 133 -8.86 13.78 -9.13
C GLY A 133 -7.58 13.47 -8.37
N GLN A 134 -7.58 13.77 -7.08
CA GLN A 134 -6.49 13.38 -6.19
C GLN A 134 -6.42 11.85 -6.07
N THR A 135 -5.29 11.25 -6.42
CA THR A 135 -5.09 9.80 -6.37
C THR A 135 -3.99 9.37 -5.40
N ALA A 136 -3.15 10.33 -4.97
CA ALA A 136 -2.08 10.08 -4.04
C ALA A 136 -2.62 9.96 -2.61
N VAL A 137 -2.40 8.81 -1.98
CA VAL A 137 -2.56 8.70 -0.52
C VAL A 137 -1.51 9.59 0.13
N PRO A 138 -1.87 10.46 1.08
CA PRO A 138 -0.93 11.32 1.78
C PRO A 138 0.14 10.53 2.56
N THR A 139 1.17 11.22 3.00
CA THR A 139 2.07 10.78 4.06
C THR A 139 2.11 11.81 5.17
N MET A 140 2.50 11.43 6.36
CA MET A 140 2.51 12.29 7.54
C MET A 140 3.82 12.12 8.32
N ALA A 141 4.23 13.16 9.04
CA ALA A 141 5.36 13.09 9.95
C ALA A 141 5.10 13.87 11.22
N GLU A 142 5.56 13.35 12.34
CA GLU A 142 5.69 14.14 13.57
C GLU A 142 6.87 15.08 13.41
N THR A 143 6.61 16.37 13.22
CA THR A 143 7.63 17.41 12.98
C THR A 143 8.17 18.02 14.29
N SER A 144 7.42 17.93 15.37
CA SER A 144 7.82 18.18 16.76
C SER A 144 6.82 17.46 17.69
N PRO A 145 7.13 17.25 18.98
CA PRO A 145 6.32 16.43 19.88
C PRO A 145 4.83 16.79 19.88
N GLY A 146 4.03 15.88 19.33
CA GLY A 146 2.57 16.02 19.16
C GLY A 146 2.13 16.89 17.98
N LYS A 147 3.04 17.43 17.18
CA LYS A 147 2.71 18.17 15.96
C LYS A 147 2.98 17.31 14.72
N TYR A 148 1.94 17.01 14.00
CA TYR A 148 2.00 16.19 12.80
C TYR A 148 1.68 17.03 11.58
N THR A 149 2.58 16.99 10.58
CA THR A 149 2.34 17.59 9.26
C THR A 149 1.93 16.51 8.28
N VAL A 150 0.81 16.72 7.65
CA VAL A 150 0.31 15.90 6.54
C VAL A 150 0.82 16.49 5.24
N TYR A 151 1.43 15.65 4.42
CA TYR A 151 1.86 15.98 3.06
C TYR A 151 0.90 15.32 2.09
N ALA A 152 0.21 16.11 1.28
CA ALA A 152 -0.76 15.66 0.29
C ALA A 152 -0.47 16.30 -1.07
N VAL A 153 -0.87 15.65 -2.15
CA VAL A 153 -0.80 16.20 -3.50
C VAL A 153 -2.20 16.39 -4.02
N SER A 154 -2.60 17.65 -4.22
CA SER A 154 -3.88 17.99 -4.86
C SER A 154 -3.81 17.76 -6.38
N TRP A 155 -4.98 17.70 -7.02
CA TRP A 155 -5.06 17.35 -8.45
C TRP A 155 -4.37 18.36 -9.39
N ASP A 156 -4.16 19.60 -8.95
CA ASP A 156 -3.31 20.58 -9.63
C ASP A 156 -1.80 20.26 -9.59
N GLY A 157 -1.41 19.16 -8.92
CA GLY A 157 -0.03 18.70 -8.78
C GLY A 157 0.77 19.40 -7.70
N ARG A 158 0.15 20.21 -6.85
CA ARG A 158 0.83 20.92 -5.77
C ARG A 158 0.95 20.08 -4.52
N LEU A 159 2.13 20.12 -3.90
CA LEU A 159 2.35 19.61 -2.56
C LEU A 159 1.70 20.55 -1.55
N ARG A 160 0.79 20.02 -0.75
CA ARG A 160 0.10 20.67 0.36
C ARG A 160 0.70 20.18 1.66
N GLN A 161 0.89 21.08 2.61
CA GLN A 161 1.41 20.78 3.94
C GLN A 161 0.41 21.34 4.96
N ILE A 162 -0.30 20.46 5.66
CA ILE A 162 -1.34 20.84 6.61
C ILE A 162 -1.10 20.22 7.98
N ASP A 163 -1.55 20.90 9.04
CA ASP A 163 -1.52 20.40 10.41
C ASP A 163 -2.59 19.32 10.59
N ALA A 164 -2.21 18.15 11.09
CA ALA A 164 -3.13 17.02 11.26
C ALA A 164 -4.22 17.28 12.32
N ALA A 165 -3.97 18.16 13.29
CA ALA A 165 -4.92 18.45 14.35
C ALA A 165 -6.00 19.47 13.93
N THR A 166 -5.66 20.39 13.03
CA THR A 166 -6.54 21.52 12.67
C THR A 166 -6.96 21.56 11.20
N GLY A 167 -6.22 20.88 10.31
CA GLY A 167 -6.38 20.99 8.86
C GLY A 167 -5.89 22.31 8.26
N GLU A 168 -5.25 23.18 9.06
CA GLU A 168 -4.70 24.46 8.59
C GLU A 168 -3.40 24.26 7.80
N ASP A 169 -3.13 25.18 6.86
CA ASP A 169 -1.90 25.16 6.09
C ASP A 169 -0.68 25.46 6.97
N VAL A 170 0.30 24.58 6.97
CA VAL A 170 1.60 24.77 7.64
C VAL A 170 2.55 25.57 6.76
N ALA A 171 2.40 25.41 5.44
CA ALA A 171 3.19 26.14 4.44
C ALA A 171 2.35 26.39 3.17
N PRO A 172 2.70 27.40 2.36
CA PRO A 172 2.05 27.61 1.07
C PRO A 172 2.21 26.39 0.16
N PRO A 173 1.22 26.12 -0.73
CA PRO A 173 1.30 25.00 -1.67
C PRO A 173 2.41 25.21 -2.71
N GLU A 174 3.19 24.16 -2.97
CA GLU A 174 4.36 24.19 -3.84
C GLU A 174 4.22 23.27 -5.04
N LYS A 175 4.77 23.64 -6.20
CA LYS A 175 4.76 22.79 -7.40
C LYS A 175 5.60 21.53 -7.15
N PHE A 176 5.02 20.36 -7.40
CA PHE A 176 5.70 19.09 -7.18
C PHE A 176 5.60 18.16 -8.40
N VAL A 177 4.40 17.76 -8.80
CA VAL A 177 4.15 16.95 -9.99
C VAL A 177 3.33 17.77 -11.00
N PRO A 178 3.32 17.40 -12.28
CA PRO A 178 2.41 18.03 -13.23
C PRO A 178 0.95 17.82 -12.83
N GLY A 179 0.12 18.86 -12.93
CA GLY A 179 -1.31 18.77 -12.64
C GLY A 179 -2.07 17.86 -13.63
N GLY A 180 -3.15 17.27 -13.18
CA GLY A 180 -3.99 16.37 -14.00
C GLY A 180 -3.48 14.92 -14.09
N GLY A 181 -2.32 14.63 -13.54
CA GLY A 181 -1.76 13.28 -13.50
C GLY A 181 -2.45 12.33 -12.54
N LYS A 182 -1.93 11.10 -12.46
CA LYS A 182 -2.34 10.07 -11.50
C LYS A 182 -1.15 9.70 -10.61
N PRO A 183 -0.79 10.53 -9.62
CA PRO A 183 0.23 10.16 -8.66
C PRO A 183 -0.27 9.05 -7.73
N TYR A 184 0.66 8.18 -7.29
CA TYR A 184 0.42 7.16 -6.27
C TYR A 184 0.77 7.65 -4.87
N ALA A 185 0.56 6.79 -3.87
CA ALA A 185 0.80 7.12 -2.48
C ALA A 185 2.20 7.72 -2.26
N LEU A 186 2.25 8.72 -1.39
CA LEU A 186 3.48 9.43 -1.08
C LEU A 186 4.39 8.63 -0.13
N ASN A 187 5.69 8.84 -0.29
CA ASN A 187 6.69 8.50 0.71
C ASN A 187 7.34 9.78 1.24
N LEU A 188 7.65 9.81 2.52
CA LEU A 188 8.58 10.78 3.09
C LEU A 188 9.79 10.04 3.64
N PHE A 189 10.97 10.33 3.10
CA PHE A 189 12.22 9.73 3.56
C PHE A 189 13.31 10.78 3.60
N GLN A 190 13.92 10.98 4.77
CA GLN A 190 15.02 11.93 5.01
C GLN A 190 14.75 13.37 4.46
N GLY A 191 13.51 13.85 4.65
CA GLY A 191 13.11 15.20 4.20
C GLY A 191 12.81 15.30 2.70
N VAL A 192 12.70 14.19 1.99
CA VAL A 192 12.31 14.15 0.57
C VAL A 192 10.98 13.43 0.42
N ILE A 193 10.05 14.05 -0.31
CA ILE A 193 8.78 13.46 -0.73
C ILE A 193 8.99 12.76 -2.07
N TYR A 194 8.48 11.53 -2.20
CA TYR A 194 8.50 10.75 -3.43
C TYR A 194 7.09 10.35 -3.85
N THR A 195 6.87 10.29 -5.15
CA THR A 195 5.71 9.64 -5.77
C THR A 195 6.06 9.20 -7.19
N ALA A 196 5.11 8.57 -7.87
CA ALA A 196 5.23 8.21 -9.27
C ALA A 196 3.88 8.35 -9.96
N THR A 197 3.86 8.59 -11.27
CA THR A 197 2.64 8.72 -12.06
C THR A 197 2.47 7.56 -13.02
N ALA A 198 1.22 7.23 -13.33
CA ALA A 198 0.88 6.13 -14.22
C ALA A 198 -0.21 6.49 -15.22
N GLN A 199 -0.40 5.62 -16.20
CA GLN A 199 -1.49 5.63 -17.18
C GLN A 199 -1.49 6.80 -18.18
N GLY A 200 -0.48 7.67 -18.17
CA GLY A 200 -0.49 8.86 -19.02
C GLY A 200 -1.67 9.79 -18.77
N CYS A 201 -2.26 9.75 -17.57
CA CYS A 201 -3.41 10.56 -17.21
C CYS A 201 -3.08 12.05 -17.37
N GLY A 202 -4.04 12.81 -17.89
CA GLY A 202 -3.83 14.23 -18.23
C GLY A 202 -2.91 14.46 -19.43
N GLY A 203 -2.57 13.43 -20.20
CA GLY A 203 -1.61 13.51 -21.32
C GLY A 203 -0.15 13.59 -20.86
N LEU A 204 0.13 13.26 -19.60
CA LEU A 204 1.46 13.41 -19.01
C LEU A 204 2.32 12.17 -19.22
N THR A 205 3.63 12.39 -19.34
CA THR A 205 4.61 11.32 -19.30
C THR A 205 4.71 10.75 -17.89
N ASN A 206 4.65 9.42 -17.77
CA ASN A 206 4.82 8.74 -16.49
C ASN A 206 6.26 8.86 -15.99
N ALA A 207 6.44 9.20 -14.73
CA ALA A 207 7.76 9.39 -14.14
C ALA A 207 7.74 9.10 -12.63
N PHE A 208 8.93 8.79 -12.08
CA PHE A 208 9.21 8.99 -10.66
C PHE A 208 9.39 10.48 -10.40
N TYR A 209 8.92 10.96 -9.28
CA TYR A 209 9.10 12.32 -8.81
C TYR A 209 9.67 12.36 -7.41
N SER A 210 10.55 13.32 -7.16
CA SER A 210 11.02 13.66 -5.82
C SER A 210 10.90 15.15 -5.57
N TYR A 211 10.70 15.52 -4.30
CA TYR A 211 10.67 16.90 -3.84
C TYR A 211 11.43 17.01 -2.51
N ASP A 212 12.53 17.73 -2.50
CA ASP A 212 13.33 18.00 -1.30
C ASP A 212 12.71 19.17 -0.52
N LEU A 213 12.19 18.88 0.67
CA LEU A 213 11.50 19.87 1.52
C LEU A 213 12.39 21.03 1.97
N LYS A 214 13.71 20.81 2.04
CA LYS A 214 14.68 21.82 2.47
C LYS A 214 15.08 22.76 1.33
N THR A 215 15.45 22.19 0.19
CA THR A 215 15.95 22.98 -0.95
C THR A 215 14.84 23.44 -1.89
N LYS A 216 13.64 22.89 -1.76
CA LYS A 216 12.47 23.14 -2.63
C LYS A 216 12.69 22.72 -4.09
N LEU A 217 13.64 21.81 -4.32
CA LEU A 217 13.92 21.27 -5.63
C LEU A 217 13.08 20.03 -5.93
N ALA A 218 12.42 20.04 -7.07
CA ALA A 218 11.75 18.87 -7.63
C ALA A 218 12.63 18.21 -8.69
N SER A 219 12.57 16.89 -8.80
CA SER A 219 13.22 16.12 -9.85
C SER A 219 12.29 15.05 -10.39
N ALA A 220 12.51 14.62 -11.63
CA ALA A 220 11.75 13.55 -12.27
C ALA A 220 12.70 12.60 -13.00
N PHE A 221 12.42 11.29 -12.91
CA PHE A 221 13.08 10.25 -13.69
C PHE A 221 12.05 9.51 -14.53
N ILE A 222 12.27 9.45 -15.84
CA ILE A 222 11.37 8.81 -16.81
C ILE A 222 11.99 7.45 -17.20
N PRO A 223 11.38 6.32 -16.83
CA PRO A 223 11.91 5.00 -17.17
C PRO A 223 11.68 4.60 -18.62
N ALA A 224 11.09 5.47 -19.43
CA ALA A 224 10.69 5.30 -20.81
C ALA A 224 9.95 3.98 -21.12
N GLY A 225 8.68 4.04 -21.34
CA GLY A 225 7.88 2.96 -21.90
C GLY A 225 6.91 2.27 -20.97
N GLY A 226 6.37 2.90 -19.96
CA GLY A 226 5.29 2.29 -19.20
C GLY A 226 4.84 3.11 -18.02
N GLY A 227 3.66 2.77 -17.50
CA GLY A 227 3.17 3.32 -16.25
C GLY A 227 3.99 2.85 -15.07
N LEU A 228 4.15 3.70 -14.09
CA LEU A 228 4.75 3.36 -12.81
C LEU A 228 3.64 2.96 -11.86
N TRP A 229 3.57 1.66 -11.55
CA TRP A 229 2.48 1.07 -10.83
C TRP A 229 2.85 0.73 -9.39
N GLY A 230 1.93 0.94 -8.50
CA GLY A 230 2.05 0.53 -7.12
C GLY A 230 1.06 1.27 -6.24
N ARG A 231 0.02 0.58 -5.79
CA ARG A 231 -1.05 1.17 -4.97
C ARG A 231 -0.52 1.85 -3.72
N ARG A 232 0.39 1.17 -3.04
CA ARG A 232 1.05 1.70 -1.84
C ARG A 232 2.11 2.76 -2.14
N GLY A 233 2.26 3.22 -3.41
CA GLY A 233 3.36 4.05 -3.83
C GLY A 233 4.66 3.27 -3.97
N ALA A 234 5.79 3.95 -3.98
CA ALA A 234 7.09 3.31 -4.07
C ALA A 234 7.52 2.70 -2.73
N SER A 235 8.43 1.70 -2.78
CA SER A 235 9.17 1.26 -1.60
C SER A 235 10.50 1.99 -1.53
N VAL A 236 10.89 2.45 -0.35
CA VAL A 236 12.17 3.14 -0.14
C VAL A 236 13.04 2.32 0.80
N ALA A 237 14.23 1.98 0.34
CA ALA A 237 15.22 1.27 1.13
C ALA A 237 15.95 2.19 2.12
N PRO A 238 16.59 1.65 3.16
CA PRO A 238 17.33 2.44 4.15
C PRO A 238 18.48 3.28 3.56
N ASP A 239 19.01 2.89 2.41
CA ASP A 239 20.05 3.62 1.67
C ASP A 239 19.51 4.74 0.76
N GLY A 240 18.18 4.94 0.74
CA GLY A 240 17.49 5.94 -0.05
C GLY A 240 17.13 5.52 -1.47
N THR A 241 17.37 4.27 -1.86
CA THR A 241 16.93 3.76 -3.16
C THR A 241 15.42 3.54 -3.16
N VAL A 242 14.73 4.06 -4.17
CA VAL A 242 13.28 4.05 -4.34
C VAL A 242 12.91 3.06 -5.44
N TYR A 243 12.08 2.05 -5.13
CA TYR A 243 11.72 0.98 -6.06
C TYR A 243 10.24 1.02 -6.41
N LEU A 244 9.93 0.78 -7.68
CA LEU A 244 8.55 0.60 -8.17
C LEU A 244 8.51 -0.28 -9.41
N GLY A 245 7.35 -0.89 -9.66
CA GLY A 245 7.06 -1.63 -10.89
C GLY A 245 6.76 -0.69 -12.06
N THR A 246 7.13 -1.12 -13.26
CA THR A 246 6.75 -0.46 -14.52
C THR A 246 5.87 -1.41 -15.35
N GLY A 247 4.84 -0.89 -15.98
CA GLY A 247 3.96 -1.66 -16.84
C GLY A 247 3.76 -0.99 -18.21
N ASP A 248 2.93 -1.56 -19.06
CA ASP A 248 2.50 -1.00 -20.34
C ASP A 248 3.65 -0.57 -21.28
N GLY A 249 4.77 -1.28 -21.26
CA GLY A 249 5.93 -0.88 -22.05
C GLY A 249 6.93 -2.00 -22.32
N GLN A 250 7.65 -1.82 -23.41
CA GLN A 250 8.72 -2.72 -23.82
C GLN A 250 9.90 -2.66 -22.86
N PHE A 251 10.49 -3.81 -22.57
CA PHE A 251 11.78 -3.89 -21.93
C PHE A 251 12.89 -3.96 -23.00
N ASP A 252 13.71 -2.91 -23.07
CA ASP A 252 14.83 -2.76 -23.99
C ASP A 252 15.85 -1.79 -23.35
N PRO A 253 16.66 -2.29 -22.40
CA PRO A 253 17.57 -1.45 -21.62
C PRO A 253 18.66 -0.79 -22.45
N GLU A 254 19.06 -1.37 -23.59
CA GLU A 254 20.04 -0.77 -24.51
C GLU A 254 19.52 0.55 -25.09
N ASN A 255 18.20 0.64 -25.32
CA ASN A 255 17.51 1.83 -25.76
C ASN A 255 16.82 2.59 -24.60
N ARG A 256 17.24 2.35 -23.35
CA ARG A 256 16.72 2.97 -22.13
C ARG A 256 15.21 2.79 -21.91
N ARG A 257 14.63 1.68 -22.37
CA ARG A 257 13.25 1.33 -22.15
C ARG A 257 13.17 0.29 -21.03
N LEU A 258 12.61 0.69 -19.89
CA LEU A 258 12.50 -0.15 -18.70
C LEU A 258 11.03 -0.50 -18.41
N GLY A 259 10.26 -0.84 -19.44
CA GLY A 259 8.89 -1.33 -19.30
C GLY A 259 8.88 -2.76 -18.74
N ASN A 260 7.82 -3.11 -18.02
CA ASN A 260 7.60 -4.43 -17.40
C ASN A 260 8.78 -4.91 -16.52
N ALA A 261 9.31 -3.99 -15.72
CA ALA A 261 10.46 -4.17 -14.84
C ALA A 261 10.17 -3.68 -13.42
N ILE A 262 11.02 -4.03 -12.49
CA ILE A 262 11.16 -3.32 -11.21
C ILE A 262 12.35 -2.38 -11.38
N VAL A 263 12.13 -1.09 -11.15
CA VAL A 263 13.14 -0.05 -11.33
C VAL A 263 13.46 0.59 -9.99
N GLY A 264 14.73 0.67 -9.67
CA GLY A 264 15.28 1.40 -8.53
C GLY A 264 15.90 2.72 -8.97
N VAL A 265 15.50 3.83 -8.34
CA VAL A 265 16.08 5.15 -8.56
C VAL A 265 16.61 5.72 -7.25
N LYS A 266 17.60 6.60 -7.35
CA LYS A 266 18.21 7.26 -6.19
C LYS A 266 18.50 8.72 -6.50
N ILE A 267 18.41 9.57 -5.48
CA ILE A 267 18.79 10.98 -5.61
C ILE A 267 20.31 11.10 -5.55
N ASP A 268 20.89 11.82 -6.49
CA ASP A 268 22.31 12.19 -6.51
C ASP A 268 22.60 13.43 -5.62
N GLU A 269 23.85 13.86 -5.59
CA GLU A 269 24.30 15.05 -4.83
C GLU A 269 23.63 16.36 -5.31
N ASN A 270 23.22 16.42 -6.57
CA ASN A 270 22.52 17.56 -7.18
C ASN A 270 21.00 17.52 -7.01
N LYS A 271 20.48 16.61 -6.18
CA LYS A 271 19.05 16.35 -5.96
C LYS A 271 18.30 15.88 -7.21
N GLN A 272 19.00 15.24 -8.16
CA GLN A 272 18.40 14.65 -9.34
C GLN A 272 18.21 13.15 -9.15
N LEU A 273 17.05 12.63 -9.57
CA LEU A 273 16.77 11.21 -9.62
C LEU A 273 17.58 10.53 -10.73
N GLN A 274 18.34 9.51 -10.39
CA GLN A 274 19.13 8.70 -11.30
C GLN A 274 18.72 7.23 -11.19
N LEU A 275 18.87 6.48 -12.30
CA LEU A 275 18.74 5.04 -12.29
C LEU A 275 19.83 4.45 -11.36
N ALA A 276 19.39 3.66 -10.39
CA ALA A 276 20.30 2.96 -9.49
C ALA A 276 20.47 1.48 -9.89
N ASP A 277 19.33 0.79 -10.15
CA ASP A 277 19.32 -0.63 -10.52
C ASP A 277 17.96 -1.01 -11.13
N PHE A 278 17.83 -2.18 -11.74
CA PHE A 278 16.58 -2.69 -12.24
C PHE A 278 16.56 -4.22 -12.35
N PHE A 279 15.38 -4.78 -12.41
CA PHE A 279 15.14 -6.18 -12.72
C PHE A 279 13.99 -6.32 -13.71
N ALA A 280 14.14 -7.17 -14.71
CA ALA A 280 13.04 -7.59 -15.56
C ALA A 280 13.04 -9.12 -15.70
N ALA A 281 11.87 -9.73 -15.58
CA ALA A 281 11.74 -11.16 -15.81
C ALA A 281 12.26 -11.55 -17.21
N PRO A 282 12.83 -12.76 -17.38
CA PRO A 282 13.35 -13.20 -18.69
C PRO A 282 12.33 -13.09 -19.84
N ASN A 283 11.04 -13.19 -19.52
CA ASN A 283 9.93 -13.06 -20.46
C ASN A 283 9.19 -11.71 -20.37
N ALA A 284 9.85 -10.63 -19.92
CA ALA A 284 9.22 -9.33 -19.70
C ALA A 284 8.44 -8.80 -20.92
N ASN A 285 8.98 -8.95 -22.14
CA ASN A 285 8.29 -8.52 -23.35
C ASN A 285 7.08 -9.39 -23.70
N TRP A 286 7.14 -10.68 -23.40
CA TRP A 286 5.97 -11.56 -23.53
C TRP A 286 4.86 -11.16 -22.52
N LEU A 287 5.23 -10.81 -21.29
CA LEU A 287 4.29 -10.29 -20.29
C LEU A 287 3.67 -8.96 -20.75
N TRP A 288 4.49 -8.04 -21.30
CA TRP A 288 4.00 -6.78 -21.85
C TRP A 288 2.98 -6.97 -22.96
N HIS A 289 3.26 -7.87 -23.94
CA HIS A 289 2.32 -8.16 -25.02
C HIS A 289 0.97 -8.70 -24.54
N ARG A 290 0.91 -9.22 -23.32
CA ARG A 290 -0.30 -9.77 -22.70
C ARG A 290 -0.90 -8.87 -21.62
N ASP A 291 -0.37 -7.67 -21.45
CA ASP A 291 -0.78 -6.76 -20.38
C ASP A 291 -0.66 -7.39 -18.97
N LEU A 292 0.32 -8.29 -18.81
CA LEU A 292 0.64 -8.94 -17.54
C LEU A 292 1.71 -8.15 -16.78
N ASP A 293 1.43 -6.87 -16.54
CA ASP A 293 2.37 -5.89 -16.03
C ASP A 293 2.91 -6.20 -14.65
N VAL A 294 4.09 -5.62 -14.37
CA VAL A 294 4.61 -5.43 -13.02
C VAL A 294 3.84 -4.25 -12.40
N ASN A 295 2.72 -4.54 -11.77
CA ASN A 295 1.70 -3.57 -11.37
C ASN A 295 1.58 -3.37 -9.85
N THR A 296 2.45 -3.98 -9.06
CA THR A 296 2.40 -3.90 -7.62
C THR A 296 3.66 -3.26 -7.05
N THR A 297 3.49 -2.60 -5.91
CA THR A 297 4.62 -2.12 -5.12
C THR A 297 5.46 -3.31 -4.64
N PRO A 298 6.76 -3.37 -4.90
CA PRO A 298 7.62 -4.39 -4.32
C PRO A 298 7.73 -4.19 -2.80
N VAL A 299 7.88 -5.28 -2.05
CA VAL A 299 8.11 -5.23 -0.61
C VAL A 299 9.57 -5.47 -0.29
N LEU A 300 10.13 -4.68 0.65
CA LEU A 300 11.52 -4.75 1.05
C LEU A 300 11.64 -5.27 2.48
N PHE A 301 12.64 -6.11 2.73
CA PHE A 301 13.00 -6.54 4.08
C PHE A 301 14.43 -7.06 4.14
N ASP A 302 15.02 -6.99 5.33
CA ASP A 302 16.32 -7.58 5.60
C ASP A 302 16.12 -8.85 6.45
N TYR A 303 16.81 -9.93 6.09
CA TYR A 303 16.71 -11.21 6.79
C TYR A 303 18.03 -11.98 6.73
N ARG A 304 18.53 -12.43 7.89
CA ARG A 304 19.80 -13.19 8.01
C ARG A 304 20.96 -12.55 7.25
N ASN A 305 21.19 -11.26 7.48
CA ASN A 305 22.24 -10.44 6.87
C ASN A 305 22.18 -10.33 5.33
N ARG A 306 21.00 -10.55 4.74
CA ARG A 306 20.72 -10.31 3.33
C ARG A 306 19.61 -9.30 3.17
N LYS A 307 19.68 -8.52 2.11
CA LYS A 307 18.68 -7.53 1.74
C LYS A 307 17.82 -8.09 0.62
N PHE A 308 16.52 -8.23 0.88
CA PHE A 308 15.59 -8.80 -0.08
C PHE A 308 14.61 -7.77 -0.62
N LEU A 309 14.22 -8.00 -1.85
CA LEU A 309 13.08 -7.39 -2.49
C LEU A 309 12.19 -8.52 -3.04
N VAL A 310 10.89 -8.47 -2.79
CA VAL A 310 9.94 -9.35 -3.44
C VAL A 310 9.03 -8.52 -4.33
N GLY A 311 9.00 -8.88 -5.60
CA GLY A 311 8.11 -8.29 -6.60
C GLY A 311 7.24 -9.33 -7.27
N THR A 312 6.29 -8.86 -8.09
CA THR A 312 5.32 -9.70 -8.81
C THR A 312 4.76 -8.97 -10.02
N SER A 313 3.94 -9.67 -10.79
CA SER A 313 3.14 -9.11 -11.88
C SER A 313 1.74 -9.71 -11.89
N LYS A 314 0.87 -9.21 -12.76
CA LYS A 314 -0.45 -9.80 -13.03
C LYS A 314 -0.39 -11.29 -13.42
N ALA A 315 0.81 -11.79 -13.81
CA ALA A 315 1.05 -13.21 -14.09
C ALA A 315 1.05 -14.10 -12.84
N CYS A 316 0.92 -13.54 -11.63
CA CYS A 316 0.79 -14.31 -10.40
C CYS A 316 2.00 -15.18 -10.01
N ARG A 317 3.22 -14.69 -10.23
CA ARG A 317 4.45 -15.28 -9.70
C ARG A 317 5.14 -14.27 -8.80
N LEU A 318 5.76 -14.70 -7.71
CA LEU A 318 6.63 -13.87 -6.91
C LEU A 318 8.08 -14.07 -7.33
N TRP A 319 8.81 -12.98 -7.36
CA TRP A 319 10.26 -12.95 -7.58
C TRP A 319 10.95 -12.54 -6.29
N LEU A 320 11.75 -13.43 -5.73
CA LEU A 320 12.65 -13.10 -4.63
C LEU A 320 13.97 -12.61 -5.22
N LEU A 321 14.35 -11.39 -4.92
CA LEU A 321 15.50 -10.71 -5.49
C LEU A 321 16.49 -10.30 -4.40
N ASP A 322 17.77 -10.28 -4.77
CA ASP A 322 18.82 -9.66 -3.97
C ASP A 322 18.78 -8.14 -4.21
N ARG A 323 18.57 -7.35 -3.15
CA ARG A 323 18.49 -5.90 -3.27
C ARG A 323 19.86 -5.22 -3.50
N ASP A 324 20.95 -5.93 -3.23
CA ASP A 324 22.30 -5.42 -3.51
C ASP A 324 22.70 -5.59 -4.98
N ALA A 325 21.96 -6.43 -5.75
CA ALA A 325 22.16 -6.62 -7.20
C ALA A 325 20.84 -7.15 -7.80
N LEU A 326 19.93 -6.27 -8.17
CA LEU A 326 18.62 -6.66 -8.72
C LEU A 326 18.78 -7.48 -10.01
N GLY A 327 18.35 -8.75 -9.92
CA GLY A 327 18.42 -9.65 -11.05
C GLY A 327 19.83 -10.15 -11.40
N GLY A 328 20.82 -9.95 -10.53
CA GLY A 328 22.20 -10.35 -10.77
C GLY A 328 22.89 -9.51 -11.87
N GLU A 329 23.95 -10.03 -12.48
CA GLU A 329 24.73 -9.33 -13.49
C GLU A 329 23.93 -9.04 -14.78
N ASP A 330 22.96 -9.88 -15.10
CA ASP A 330 22.11 -9.75 -16.31
C ASP A 330 20.82 -8.97 -16.07
N HIS A 331 20.55 -8.55 -14.84
CA HIS A 331 19.30 -7.93 -14.40
C HIS A 331 18.04 -8.78 -14.66
N ARG A 332 18.18 -10.10 -14.78
CA ARG A 332 17.12 -11.04 -15.14
C ARG A 332 17.04 -12.26 -14.23
N THR A 333 18.09 -12.52 -13.45
CA THR A 333 18.22 -13.69 -12.60
C THR A 333 17.64 -13.43 -11.22
N THR A 334 16.66 -14.22 -10.79
CA THR A 334 16.06 -14.17 -9.45
C THR A 334 16.82 -15.11 -8.50
N LEU A 335 16.77 -14.83 -7.20
CA LEU A 335 17.13 -15.84 -6.19
C LEU A 335 16.13 -16.99 -6.17
N PHE A 336 14.85 -16.68 -6.42
CA PHE A 336 13.78 -17.66 -6.52
C PHE A 336 12.57 -17.07 -7.24
N THR A 337 11.92 -17.90 -8.06
CA THR A 337 10.61 -17.59 -8.67
C THR A 337 9.61 -18.65 -8.24
N THR A 338 8.46 -18.24 -7.69
CA THR A 338 7.41 -19.20 -7.28
C THR A 338 6.76 -19.87 -8.48
N PRO A 339 6.14 -21.06 -8.31
CA PRO A 339 5.10 -21.53 -9.21
C PRO A 339 3.98 -20.49 -9.36
N LEU A 340 3.08 -20.69 -10.33
CA LEU A 340 1.87 -19.87 -10.45
C LEU A 340 1.03 -19.98 -9.19
N ILE A 341 0.62 -18.82 -8.64
CA ILE A 341 -0.31 -18.75 -7.52
C ILE A 341 -1.75 -18.69 -8.05
N CYS A 342 -1.97 -17.96 -9.15
CA CYS A 342 -3.26 -17.78 -9.80
C CYS A 342 -3.07 -17.58 -11.31
N ASN A 343 -4.14 -17.28 -12.05
CA ASN A 343 -4.10 -16.91 -13.47
C ASN A 343 -3.45 -17.97 -14.38
N ASP A 344 -3.94 -19.21 -14.31
CA ASP A 344 -3.42 -20.33 -15.13
C ASP A 344 -3.46 -20.05 -16.64
N ALA A 345 -4.40 -19.26 -17.12
CA ALA A 345 -4.52 -18.89 -18.53
C ALA A 345 -3.41 -17.94 -18.98
N GLN A 346 -2.72 -17.27 -18.05
CA GLN A 346 -1.72 -16.23 -18.34
C GLN A 346 -2.23 -15.20 -19.36
N ALA A 347 -3.49 -14.81 -19.19
CA ALA A 347 -4.17 -13.82 -20.00
C ALA A 347 -4.60 -12.63 -19.15
N PHE A 348 -4.65 -11.45 -19.77
CA PHE A 348 -5.18 -10.28 -19.10
C PHE A 348 -6.70 -10.36 -18.98
N ASP A 349 -7.15 -10.31 -17.76
CA ASP A 349 -8.54 -10.07 -17.41
C ASP A 349 -8.59 -9.45 -15.99
N TRP A 350 -9.52 -9.86 -15.13
CA TRP A 350 -9.55 -9.44 -13.73
C TRP A 350 -8.63 -10.26 -12.82
N ARG A 351 -8.09 -11.39 -13.29
CA ARG A 351 -7.24 -12.30 -12.50
C ARG A 351 -5.82 -11.76 -12.36
N GLY A 352 -5.16 -12.07 -11.28
CA GLY A 352 -3.76 -11.66 -11.06
C GLY A 352 -3.48 -11.21 -9.64
N ILE A 353 -2.26 -10.75 -9.38
CA ILE A 353 -1.92 -10.02 -8.16
C ILE A 353 -2.08 -8.53 -8.45
N TRP A 354 -3.02 -7.91 -7.77
CA TRP A 354 -3.38 -6.49 -7.94
C TRP A 354 -3.17 -5.68 -6.66
N GLY A 355 -3.38 -6.31 -5.50
CA GLY A 355 -3.08 -5.74 -4.20
C GLY A 355 -1.58 -5.76 -3.89
N ALA A 356 -1.16 -5.00 -2.90
CA ALA A 356 0.23 -4.95 -2.48
C ALA A 356 0.64 -6.20 -1.68
N LEU A 357 1.87 -6.64 -1.86
CA LEU A 357 2.50 -7.67 -1.04
C LEU A 357 2.73 -7.14 0.38
N SER A 358 2.88 -8.06 1.34
CA SER A 358 3.30 -7.73 2.70
C SER A 358 4.40 -8.67 3.17
N ALA A 359 5.22 -8.20 4.13
CA ALA A 359 6.29 -8.99 4.71
C ALA A 359 6.38 -8.75 6.22
N TRP A 360 6.56 -9.79 7.01
CA TRP A 360 6.67 -9.68 8.46
C TRP A 360 7.54 -10.80 9.04
N GLN A 361 8.05 -10.57 10.23
CA GLN A 361 8.79 -11.58 10.98
C GLN A 361 7.99 -12.00 12.21
N ASP A 362 7.75 -13.30 12.36
CA ASP A 362 7.05 -13.82 13.51
C ASP A 362 7.95 -13.87 14.76
N PRO A 363 7.39 -14.09 15.97
CA PRO A 363 8.17 -14.16 17.20
C PRO A 363 9.23 -15.27 17.23
N SER A 364 9.12 -16.29 16.37
CA SER A 364 10.13 -17.34 16.22
C SER A 364 11.31 -16.92 15.34
N GLY A 365 11.23 -15.74 14.73
CA GLY A 365 12.22 -15.21 13.79
C GLY A 365 12.03 -15.71 12.36
N THR A 366 10.92 -16.38 12.04
CA THR A 366 10.60 -16.77 10.66
C THR A 366 10.14 -15.55 9.86
N GLN A 367 10.74 -15.33 8.71
CA GLN A 367 10.35 -14.27 7.77
C GLN A 367 9.26 -14.78 6.83
N TRP A 368 8.18 -14.01 6.72
CA TRP A 368 7.01 -14.30 5.91
C TRP A 368 6.82 -13.28 4.80
N VAL A 369 6.23 -13.74 3.69
CA VAL A 369 5.70 -12.90 2.60
C VAL A 369 4.26 -13.32 2.35
N LEU A 370 3.36 -12.34 2.23
CA LEU A 370 1.95 -12.52 1.93
C LEU A 370 1.62 -11.95 0.56
N ALA A 371 0.90 -12.72 -0.24
CA ALA A 371 0.49 -12.35 -1.58
C ALA A 371 -1.04 -12.47 -1.70
N PRO A 372 -1.79 -11.37 -1.58
CA PRO A 372 -3.19 -11.36 -1.97
C PRO A 372 -3.31 -11.48 -3.49
N PHE A 373 -4.30 -12.25 -3.96
CA PHE A 373 -4.52 -12.46 -5.39
C PHE A 373 -6.01 -12.49 -5.73
N TRP A 374 -6.34 -12.20 -6.99
CA TRP A 374 -7.66 -12.25 -7.58
C TRP A 374 -7.80 -13.43 -8.55
N GLY A 375 -8.98 -13.97 -8.60
CA GLY A 375 -9.30 -15.11 -9.46
C GLY A 375 -9.05 -16.46 -8.80
N PRO A 376 -9.28 -17.55 -9.57
CA PRO A 376 -9.05 -18.89 -9.08
C PRO A 376 -7.58 -19.11 -8.73
N VAL A 377 -7.35 -19.77 -7.59
CA VAL A 377 -6.01 -20.27 -7.28
C VAL A 377 -5.56 -21.24 -8.37
N SER A 378 -4.29 -21.16 -8.77
CA SER A 378 -3.73 -22.05 -9.79
C SER A 378 -3.88 -23.53 -9.40
N ARG A 379 -4.13 -24.38 -10.41
CA ARG A 379 -4.17 -25.83 -10.23
C ARG A 379 -2.83 -26.40 -9.77
N GLU A 380 -1.74 -25.73 -10.11
CA GLU A 380 -0.38 -26.12 -9.72
C GLU A 380 -0.03 -25.68 -8.30
N PHE A 381 -0.68 -24.63 -7.78
CA PHE A 381 -0.37 -24.11 -6.45
C PHE A 381 -0.84 -25.06 -5.35
N LYS A 382 0.09 -25.39 -4.44
CA LYS A 382 -0.18 -26.19 -3.24
C LYS A 382 0.49 -25.54 -2.04
N ALA A 383 -0.22 -25.50 -0.93
CA ALA A 383 0.32 -25.10 0.37
C ALA A 383 0.09 -26.24 1.39
N PRO A 384 0.97 -26.42 2.39
CA PRO A 384 0.79 -27.41 3.45
C PRO A 384 -0.54 -27.28 4.21
N THR A 385 -1.04 -26.04 4.34
CA THR A 385 -2.34 -25.75 4.96
C THR A 385 -3.20 -24.98 3.98
N GLU A 386 -4.39 -25.48 3.67
CA GLU A 386 -5.34 -24.84 2.76
C GLU A 386 -6.73 -24.77 3.43
N TYR A 387 -7.33 -23.56 3.45
CA TYR A 387 -8.70 -23.33 3.96
C TYR A 387 -9.73 -23.25 2.82
N GLY A 388 -9.52 -24.04 1.80
CA GLY A 388 -10.32 -24.15 0.58
C GLY A 388 -9.49 -23.90 -0.68
N ARG A 389 -10.18 -23.92 -1.83
CA ARG A 389 -9.61 -23.58 -3.14
C ARG A 389 -10.25 -22.28 -3.61
N PRO A 390 -9.64 -21.12 -3.34
CA PRO A 390 -10.19 -19.82 -3.75
C PRO A 390 -10.59 -19.79 -5.22
N ALA A 391 -11.79 -19.32 -5.50
CA ALA A 391 -12.35 -19.18 -6.84
C ALA A 391 -12.35 -17.72 -7.31
N ARG A 392 -12.44 -16.78 -6.37
CA ARG A 392 -12.48 -15.36 -6.67
C ARG A 392 -11.28 -14.58 -6.14
N GLY A 393 -10.50 -15.17 -5.26
CA GLY A 393 -9.29 -14.62 -4.70
C GLY A 393 -9.00 -15.13 -3.31
N GLY A 394 -7.82 -14.81 -2.82
CA GLY A 394 -7.37 -15.22 -1.50
C GLY A 394 -6.00 -14.65 -1.17
N VAL A 395 -5.45 -15.08 -0.06
CA VAL A 395 -4.09 -14.75 0.38
C VAL A 395 -3.27 -16.02 0.41
N ALA A 396 -2.14 -16.03 -0.28
CA ALA A 396 -1.13 -17.07 -0.20
C ALA A 396 0.04 -16.58 0.66
N ALA A 397 0.49 -17.41 1.60
CA ALA A 397 1.61 -17.09 2.48
C ALA A 397 2.81 -17.99 2.22
N PHE A 398 3.97 -17.38 2.31
CA PHE A 398 5.26 -18.03 2.07
C PHE A 398 6.22 -17.76 3.22
N LYS A 399 7.04 -18.75 3.55
CA LYS A 399 8.21 -18.59 4.41
C LYS A 399 9.44 -18.32 3.56
N VAL A 400 10.19 -17.31 3.93
CA VAL A 400 11.51 -17.08 3.35
C VAL A 400 12.49 -18.01 4.04
N GLN A 401 13.06 -18.93 3.32
CA GLN A 401 13.99 -19.90 3.90
C GLN A 401 15.18 -20.20 2.99
N GLN A 402 16.25 -20.64 3.62
CA GLN A 402 17.43 -21.10 2.93
C GLN A 402 17.23 -22.57 2.49
N LYS A 403 17.61 -22.89 1.26
CA LYS A 403 17.55 -24.24 0.70
C LYS A 403 18.86 -24.54 -0.01
N GLY A 404 19.67 -25.41 0.58
CA GLY A 404 21.03 -25.61 0.12
C GLY A 404 21.82 -24.29 0.20
N ASN A 405 22.45 -23.90 -0.90
CA ASN A 405 23.16 -22.62 -1.01
C ASN A 405 22.29 -21.46 -1.51
N GLY A 406 21.02 -21.72 -1.81
CA GLY A 406 20.06 -20.72 -2.32
C GLY A 406 19.02 -20.31 -1.31
N TRP A 407 18.06 -19.53 -1.80
CA TRP A 407 16.89 -19.06 -1.07
C TRP A 407 15.60 -19.46 -1.78
N GLU A 408 14.53 -19.65 -1.03
CA GLU A 408 13.21 -19.90 -1.61
C GLU A 408 12.09 -19.21 -0.82
N LEU A 409 10.98 -19.00 -1.50
CA LEU A 409 9.67 -18.67 -0.93
C LEU A 409 8.88 -19.97 -0.85
N ALA A 410 8.93 -20.64 0.31
CA ALA A 410 8.24 -21.91 0.53
C ALA A 410 6.77 -21.63 0.85
N PRO A 411 5.79 -22.16 0.07
CA PRO A 411 4.37 -22.05 0.41
C PRO A 411 4.09 -22.58 1.81
N ALA A 412 3.29 -21.87 2.60
CA ALA A 412 2.98 -22.23 3.96
C ALA A 412 1.47 -22.42 4.18
N TRP A 413 0.67 -21.46 3.79
CA TRP A 413 -0.78 -21.58 3.87
C TRP A 413 -1.49 -20.80 2.76
N LEU A 414 -2.72 -21.23 2.49
CA LEU A 414 -3.67 -20.60 1.57
C LEU A 414 -4.95 -20.29 2.35
N SER A 415 -5.42 -19.05 2.27
CA SER A 415 -6.64 -18.61 2.94
C SER A 415 -7.91 -19.23 2.32
N ARG A 416 -9.03 -18.97 2.95
CA ARG A 416 -10.34 -19.14 2.34
C ARG A 416 -10.52 -18.30 1.08
N ASP A 417 -11.61 -18.56 0.34
CA ASP A 417 -12.03 -17.70 -0.78
C ASP A 417 -12.43 -16.30 -0.28
N MET A 418 -11.94 -15.26 -0.97
CA MET A 418 -12.23 -13.86 -0.73
C MET A 418 -12.59 -13.22 -2.07
N ASP A 419 -13.68 -12.43 -2.11
CA ASP A 419 -14.09 -11.75 -3.35
C ASP A 419 -13.17 -10.58 -3.65
N LEU A 420 -12.12 -10.82 -4.46
CA LEU A 420 -11.01 -9.90 -4.77
C LEU A 420 -10.23 -9.50 -3.51
N ALA A 421 -9.36 -10.40 -3.06
CA ALA A 421 -8.46 -10.12 -1.93
C ALA A 421 -7.51 -8.98 -2.28
N GLU A 422 -7.60 -7.94 -1.49
CA GLU A 422 -6.76 -6.75 -1.57
C GLU A 422 -5.53 -6.88 -0.66
N GLU A 423 -4.85 -5.78 -0.43
CA GLU A 423 -3.67 -5.73 0.43
C GLU A 423 -3.92 -6.24 1.85
N THR A 424 -2.83 -6.65 2.50
CA THR A 424 -2.85 -7.12 3.88
C THR A 424 -2.04 -6.20 4.80
N VAL A 425 -2.48 -6.11 6.06
CA VAL A 425 -1.72 -5.47 7.15
C VAL A 425 -1.58 -6.45 8.31
N ILE A 426 -0.37 -6.60 8.83
CA ILE A 426 -0.07 -7.52 9.92
C ILE A 426 0.11 -6.73 11.21
N ALA A 427 -0.62 -7.13 12.27
CA ALA A 427 -0.58 -6.50 13.58
C ALA A 427 -0.78 -7.55 14.68
N GLY A 428 0.12 -7.62 15.67
CA GLY A 428 0.01 -8.57 16.77
C GLY A 428 -0.05 -10.05 16.36
N GLY A 429 0.58 -10.43 15.25
CA GLY A 429 0.53 -11.78 14.68
C GLY A 429 -0.75 -12.10 13.90
N VAL A 430 -1.65 -11.15 13.76
CA VAL A 430 -2.89 -11.24 12.98
C VAL A 430 -2.67 -10.62 11.60
N VAL A 431 -3.08 -11.32 10.55
CA VAL A 431 -3.17 -10.78 9.19
C VAL A 431 -4.58 -10.24 8.97
N PHE A 432 -4.69 -8.92 8.88
CA PHE A 432 -5.90 -8.28 8.41
C PHE A 432 -5.87 -8.23 6.88
N ALA A 433 -6.94 -8.73 6.27
CA ALA A 433 -7.13 -8.76 4.83
C ALA A 433 -8.57 -8.36 4.52
N TYR A 434 -8.82 -7.77 3.38
CA TYR A 434 -10.18 -7.51 2.97
C TYR A 434 -10.47 -8.00 1.56
N ALA A 435 -11.72 -8.38 1.35
CA ALA A 435 -12.29 -8.59 0.04
C ALA A 435 -12.93 -7.27 -0.41
N GLY A 436 -12.49 -6.70 -1.53
CA GLY A 436 -12.96 -5.38 -2.01
C GLY A 436 -14.43 -5.41 -2.44
N GLY A 437 -14.90 -6.54 -2.96
CA GLY A 437 -16.27 -6.75 -3.40
C GLY A 437 -16.64 -6.02 -4.70
N GLU A 438 -15.70 -5.34 -5.34
CA GLU A 438 -15.96 -4.70 -6.62
C GLU A 438 -16.20 -5.69 -7.75
N ASP A 439 -16.91 -5.29 -8.80
CA ASP A 439 -16.95 -6.03 -10.06
C ASP A 439 -15.74 -5.63 -10.92
N ALA A 440 -14.67 -6.40 -10.82
CA ALA A 440 -13.45 -6.19 -11.58
C ALA A 440 -13.43 -6.94 -12.94
N THR A 441 -14.52 -7.63 -13.30
CA THR A 441 -14.58 -8.45 -14.50
C THR A 441 -14.25 -7.63 -15.76
N GLN A 442 -13.23 -8.03 -16.48
CA GLN A 442 -12.91 -7.55 -17.82
C GLN A 442 -13.67 -8.40 -18.86
N VAL A 443 -13.99 -7.83 -19.99
CA VAL A 443 -14.93 -8.46 -20.93
C VAL A 443 -14.27 -9.38 -21.95
N VAL A 444 -12.96 -9.35 -22.07
CA VAL A 444 -12.26 -10.15 -23.08
C VAL A 444 -11.26 -11.09 -22.41
N PRO A 445 -11.65 -12.33 -22.09
CA PRO A 445 -10.70 -13.34 -21.66
C PRO A 445 -9.82 -13.81 -22.85
N ASP A 446 -8.63 -14.29 -22.51
CA ASP A 446 -7.72 -15.03 -23.40
C ASP A 446 -7.22 -14.28 -24.65
N VAL A 447 -7.13 -12.94 -24.58
CA VAL A 447 -6.58 -12.13 -25.66
C VAL A 447 -5.14 -11.73 -25.35
N ALA A 448 -4.26 -11.94 -26.32
CA ALA A 448 -2.90 -11.37 -26.30
C ALA A 448 -2.97 -9.91 -26.73
N TRP A 449 -2.76 -9.01 -25.77
CA TRP A 449 -2.67 -7.57 -26.02
C TRP A 449 -1.28 -7.23 -26.55
N ASN A 450 -1.16 -6.11 -27.29
CA ASN A 450 0.12 -5.61 -27.81
C ASN A 450 0.95 -6.60 -28.66
N GLU A 451 0.39 -7.74 -29.05
CA GLU A 451 1.04 -8.61 -30.04
C GLU A 451 0.79 -8.10 -31.47
N PRO A 452 1.73 -8.30 -32.41
CA PRO A 452 1.49 -7.98 -33.81
C PRO A 452 0.23 -8.66 -34.35
N GLY A 453 -0.75 -7.87 -34.81
CA GLY A 453 -2.05 -8.39 -35.26
C GLY A 453 -3.05 -8.68 -34.13
N GLY A 454 -2.70 -8.47 -32.87
CA GLY A 454 -3.59 -8.57 -31.73
C GLY A 454 -4.55 -7.36 -31.62
N PRO A 455 -5.57 -7.45 -30.77
CA PRO A 455 -6.50 -6.34 -30.57
C PRO A 455 -5.81 -5.14 -29.96
N VAL A 456 -6.22 -3.94 -30.38
CA VAL A 456 -5.74 -2.68 -29.83
C VAL A 456 -6.34 -2.50 -28.43
N TYR A 457 -5.48 -2.22 -27.44
CA TYR A 457 -5.90 -1.91 -26.08
C TYR A 457 -6.98 -0.83 -26.05
N GLY A 458 -8.07 -1.08 -25.31
CA GLY A 458 -9.20 -0.16 -25.20
C GLY A 458 -10.34 -0.35 -26.22
N GLY A 459 -10.16 -1.19 -27.23
CA GLY A 459 -11.21 -1.51 -28.21
C GLY A 459 -12.26 -2.47 -27.65
N GLY A 460 -13.39 -1.96 -27.17
CA GLY A 460 -14.55 -2.78 -26.79
C GLY A 460 -14.52 -3.37 -25.37
N LEU A 461 -13.55 -3.02 -24.53
CA LEU A 461 -13.53 -3.43 -23.12
C LEU A 461 -14.57 -2.66 -22.32
N ASN A 462 -15.65 -3.32 -21.96
CA ASN A 462 -16.64 -2.75 -21.06
C ASN A 462 -16.24 -2.96 -19.59
N SER A 463 -15.15 -2.32 -19.18
CA SER A 463 -14.66 -2.30 -17.81
C SER A 463 -14.94 -0.99 -17.08
N GLY A 464 -15.74 -0.12 -17.67
CA GLY A 464 -16.05 1.21 -17.16
C GLY A 464 -16.94 1.22 -15.93
N PRO A 465 -16.99 2.36 -15.21
CA PRO A 465 -17.75 2.53 -13.99
C PRO A 465 -19.25 2.22 -14.13
N ALA A 466 -19.85 2.54 -15.29
CA ALA A 466 -21.26 2.29 -15.55
C ALA A 466 -21.68 0.82 -15.42
N ARG A 467 -20.77 -0.12 -15.72
CA ARG A 467 -20.99 -1.55 -15.55
C ARG A 467 -20.54 -2.04 -14.18
N ARG A 468 -19.36 -1.60 -13.73
CA ARG A 468 -18.71 -2.13 -12.53
C ARG A 468 -19.41 -1.71 -11.25
N ILE A 469 -19.85 -0.45 -11.15
CA ILE A 469 -20.53 0.06 -9.95
C ILE A 469 -21.77 -0.78 -9.59
N PRO A 470 -22.75 -1.00 -10.48
CA PRO A 470 -23.94 -1.79 -10.14
C PRO A 470 -23.65 -3.29 -9.97
N GLY A 471 -22.58 -3.80 -10.52
CA GLY A 471 -22.16 -5.21 -10.35
C GLY A 471 -21.39 -5.48 -9.06
N SER A 472 -20.95 -4.42 -8.37
CA SER A 472 -20.14 -4.53 -7.16
C SER A 472 -20.97 -4.94 -5.94
N ARG A 473 -20.33 -5.64 -5.00
CA ARG A 473 -20.90 -6.17 -3.77
C ARG A 473 -20.26 -5.50 -2.58
N ARG A 474 -20.73 -5.79 -1.37
CA ARG A 474 -20.11 -5.30 -0.15
C ARG A 474 -18.69 -5.83 0.06
N ALA A 475 -17.82 -4.99 0.60
CA ALA A 475 -16.52 -5.41 1.09
C ALA A 475 -16.66 -6.22 2.40
N VAL A 476 -15.67 -7.07 2.67
CA VAL A 476 -15.60 -7.83 3.92
C VAL A 476 -14.18 -7.75 4.46
N LEU A 477 -14.04 -7.34 5.72
CA LEU A 477 -12.76 -7.36 6.43
C LEU A 477 -12.61 -8.71 7.15
N TYR A 478 -11.44 -9.32 7.05
CA TYR A 478 -11.07 -10.58 7.71
C TYR A 478 -9.86 -10.38 8.61
N ALA A 479 -9.81 -11.15 9.68
CA ALA A 479 -8.64 -11.34 10.52
C ALA A 479 -8.23 -12.81 10.48
N LEU A 480 -7.01 -13.09 10.05
CA LEU A 480 -6.44 -14.42 9.92
C LEU A 480 -5.28 -14.59 10.90
N ASP A 481 -5.07 -15.79 11.38
CA ASP A 481 -3.84 -16.14 12.09
C ASP A 481 -2.63 -16.07 11.13
N GLY A 482 -1.64 -15.26 11.46
CA GLY A 482 -0.52 -14.98 10.55
C GLY A 482 0.36 -16.18 10.25
N GLN A 483 0.45 -17.16 11.15
CA GLN A 483 1.27 -18.35 10.97
C GLN A 483 0.54 -19.50 10.28
N THR A 484 -0.78 -19.56 10.43
CA THR A 484 -1.57 -20.70 9.94
C THR A 484 -2.55 -20.35 8.82
N GLY A 485 -2.93 -19.09 8.68
CA GLY A 485 -3.96 -18.63 7.74
C GLY A 485 -5.40 -18.89 8.18
N LYS A 486 -5.61 -19.45 9.39
CA LYS A 486 -6.95 -19.71 9.94
C LYS A 486 -7.72 -18.42 10.14
N GLU A 487 -8.96 -18.35 9.68
CA GLU A 487 -9.84 -17.22 9.98
C GLU A 487 -10.14 -17.19 11.49
N LEU A 488 -9.89 -16.03 12.09
CA LEU A 488 -10.16 -15.76 13.50
C LEU A 488 -11.40 -14.87 13.67
N TRP A 489 -11.68 -14.03 12.68
CA TRP A 489 -12.81 -13.10 12.67
C TRP A 489 -13.09 -12.56 11.27
N SER A 490 -14.33 -12.13 11.04
CA SER A 490 -14.72 -11.34 9.88
C SER A 490 -15.80 -10.31 10.22
N SER A 491 -15.83 -9.21 9.44
CA SER A 491 -16.89 -8.20 9.56
C SER A 491 -18.26 -8.68 9.07
N GLY A 492 -18.31 -9.80 8.36
CA GLY A 492 -19.54 -10.35 7.80
C GLY A 492 -20.27 -9.35 6.91
N THR A 493 -21.47 -8.94 7.33
CA THR A 493 -22.33 -8.01 6.58
C THR A 493 -22.31 -6.58 7.09
N GLN A 494 -21.42 -6.23 8.02
CA GLN A 494 -21.41 -4.92 8.69
C GLN A 494 -20.94 -3.77 7.79
N ILE A 495 -20.11 -4.07 6.78
CA ILE A 495 -19.72 -3.12 5.74
C ILE A 495 -20.81 -3.14 4.66
N GLU A 496 -21.35 -1.99 4.29
CA GLU A 496 -22.54 -1.89 3.45
C GLU A 496 -22.23 -1.66 1.97
N SER A 497 -21.01 -1.19 1.67
CA SER A 497 -20.57 -0.87 0.31
C SER A 497 -19.25 -1.60 -0.01
N TRP A 498 -18.82 -1.48 -1.24
CA TRP A 498 -17.57 -2.04 -1.77
C TRP A 498 -16.44 -1.01 -1.69
N ASN A 499 -15.23 -1.46 -1.98
CA ASN A 499 -14.13 -0.56 -2.16
C ASN A 499 -13.29 -0.91 -3.40
N HIS A 500 -12.57 0.06 -3.93
CA HIS A 500 -11.67 -0.09 -5.04
C HIS A 500 -10.30 0.42 -4.62
N PHE A 501 -9.45 -0.49 -4.17
CA PHE A 501 -8.10 -0.18 -3.74
C PHE A 501 -8.01 1.01 -2.76
N SER A 502 -8.91 1.09 -1.81
CA SER A 502 -8.94 2.22 -0.85
C SER A 502 -7.89 2.14 0.24
N GLY A 503 -7.19 1.02 0.36
CA GLY A 503 -6.23 0.79 1.42
C GLY A 503 -6.83 0.21 2.69
N LEU A 504 -5.95 -0.32 3.54
CA LEU A 504 -6.28 -0.88 4.85
C LEU A 504 -5.33 -0.32 5.90
N THR A 505 -5.89 0.28 6.94
CA THR A 505 -5.10 0.80 8.08
C THR A 505 -5.40 -0.01 9.32
N VAL A 506 -4.35 -0.41 10.03
CA VAL A 506 -4.48 -1.06 11.35
C VAL A 506 -3.52 -0.38 12.31
N ALA A 507 -4.03 0.13 13.40
CA ALA A 507 -3.25 0.78 14.44
C ALA A 507 -3.99 0.74 15.78
N ASN A 508 -3.26 0.57 16.87
CA ASN A 508 -3.74 0.74 18.25
C ASN A 508 -5.01 -0.06 18.57
N GLY A 509 -5.07 -1.33 18.12
CA GLY A 509 -6.21 -2.20 18.32
C GLY A 509 -7.44 -1.84 17.50
N ARG A 510 -7.27 -1.10 16.42
CA ARG A 510 -8.32 -0.72 15.48
C ARG A 510 -7.91 -1.03 14.04
N ALA A 511 -8.90 -1.43 13.24
CA ALA A 511 -8.77 -1.61 11.79
C ALA A 511 -9.77 -0.70 11.08
N TYR A 512 -9.32 0.00 10.05
CA TYR A 512 -10.08 1.00 9.33
C TYR A 512 -10.21 0.60 7.87
N ILE A 513 -11.43 0.68 7.34
CA ILE A 513 -11.71 0.47 5.92
C ILE A 513 -12.64 1.56 5.41
N ALA A 514 -12.27 2.17 4.30
CA ALA A 514 -13.09 3.14 3.60
C ALA A 514 -13.80 2.48 2.41
N THR A 515 -15.00 2.93 2.09
CA THR A 515 -15.82 2.36 1.02
C THR A 515 -16.18 3.39 -0.04
N PHE A 516 -16.55 2.89 -1.22
CA PHE A 516 -16.91 3.70 -2.40
C PHE A 516 -17.98 4.74 -2.14
N ASP A 517 -18.92 4.44 -1.26
CA ASP A 517 -19.98 5.37 -0.90
C ASP A 517 -19.52 6.51 0.03
N GLY A 518 -18.24 6.61 0.38
CA GLY A 518 -17.69 7.65 1.26
C GLY A 518 -17.88 7.39 2.75
N THR A 519 -18.03 6.13 3.15
CA THR A 519 -18.12 5.74 4.56
C THR A 519 -16.78 5.17 5.05
N LEU A 520 -16.31 5.68 6.19
CA LEU A 520 -15.18 5.12 6.92
C LEU A 520 -15.71 4.27 8.08
N TYR A 521 -15.27 3.02 8.15
CA TYR A 521 -15.57 2.08 9.22
C TYR A 521 -14.36 1.89 10.13
N CYS A 522 -14.58 1.81 11.43
CA CYS A 522 -13.58 1.47 12.43
C CYS A 522 -14.01 0.24 13.21
N PHE A 523 -13.25 -0.82 13.10
CA PHE A 523 -13.43 -2.05 13.86
C PHE A 523 -12.34 -2.17 14.93
N GLY A 524 -12.64 -2.79 16.08
CA GLY A 524 -11.65 -2.97 17.12
C GLY A 524 -12.14 -3.83 18.26
N VAL A 525 -11.21 -4.22 19.13
CA VAL A 525 -11.57 -4.92 20.39
C VAL A 525 -11.97 -3.88 21.44
N LYS A 526 -13.05 -4.15 22.19
CA LYS A 526 -13.37 -3.31 23.36
C LYS A 526 -12.27 -3.47 24.40
N LYS A 527 -11.77 -2.35 24.90
CA LYS A 527 -10.83 -2.29 26.04
C LYS A 527 -11.53 -2.72 27.33
#